data_c5df00d5742d931a4f0ff8ba8761a855
#
_entry.id   c5df00d5742d931a4f0ff8ba8761a855
#
_cell.length_a   1.000
_cell.length_b   1.000
_cell.length_c   1.000
_cell.angle_alpha   90.00
_cell.angle_beta   90.00
_cell.angle_gamma   90.00
#
_symmetry.space_group_name_H-M   'P 1'
#
loop_
_entity.id
_entity.type
_entity.pdbx_description
1 polymer ?
#
loop_
_entity_poly.entity_id
_entity_poly.type
_entity_poly.pdbx_seq_one_letter_code
_entity_poly.pdbx_strand_id
1 'polypeptide(L)' 'MKRDPGPTLDEVKAWPATVDVPAAAKALGVSRSHLYALVKCGDAPVRTLSFGTSHRVVTASLVRLLEAA' A
#
# COMPACT_ATOMS: atom_id res chain seq x y z
N MET A 1 -14.92 16.38 11.27
CA MET A 1 -14.89 15.49 10.22
C MET A 1 -14.17 14.24 10.57
N LYS A 2 -14.73 13.17 10.16
CA LYS A 2 -14.22 11.94 10.56
C LYS A 2 -13.69 11.23 9.39
N ARG A 3 -12.51 10.75 9.48
CA ARG A 3 -12.00 10.02 8.39
C ARG A 3 -11.83 8.59 8.80
N ASP A 4 -11.95 7.68 7.86
CA ASP A 4 -11.74 6.28 8.13
C ASP A 4 -10.37 6.07 8.70
N PRO A 5 -10.24 5.36 9.81
CA PRO A 5 -8.93 5.15 10.39
C PRO A 5 -8.04 4.23 9.57
N GLY A 6 -8.59 3.55 8.60
CA GLY A 6 -7.84 2.58 7.83
C GLY A 6 -7.55 1.34 8.64
N PRO A 7 -6.87 0.35 8.06
CA PRO A 7 -6.53 -0.89 8.77
C PRO A 7 -5.45 -0.63 9.81
N THR A 8 -5.48 -1.41 10.88
CA THR A 8 -4.42 -1.37 11.88
C THR A 8 -3.20 -2.14 11.35
N LEU A 9 -2.06 -1.95 12.00
CA LEU A 9 -0.86 -2.68 11.61
C LEU A 9 -1.07 -4.18 11.71
N ASP A 10 -1.76 -4.64 12.75
CA ASP A 10 -2.05 -6.06 12.90
C ASP A 10 -2.90 -6.58 11.76
N GLU A 11 -3.85 -5.80 11.31
CA GLU A 11 -4.67 -6.18 10.16
C GLU A 11 -3.83 -6.29 8.89
N VAL A 12 -2.94 -5.34 8.69
CA VAL A 12 -2.07 -5.35 7.52
C VAL A 12 -1.15 -6.57 7.54
N LYS A 13 -0.65 -6.93 8.71
CA LYS A 13 0.21 -8.11 8.83
C LYS A 13 -0.51 -9.39 8.46
N ALA A 14 -1.82 -9.42 8.60
CA ALA A 14 -2.61 -10.60 8.26
C ALA A 14 -3.01 -10.65 6.78
N TRP A 15 -2.68 -9.61 6.02
CA TRP A 15 -3.04 -9.57 4.60
C TRP A 15 -2.24 -10.60 3.80
N PRO A 16 -2.74 -10.98 2.61
CA PRO A 16 -1.99 -11.87 1.73
C PRO A 16 -0.63 -11.28 1.36
N ALA A 17 0.20 -12.08 0.73
CA ALA A 17 1.55 -11.67 0.35
C ALA A 17 1.59 -10.39 -0.48
N THR A 18 0.58 -10.18 -1.32
CA THR A 18 0.46 -8.93 -2.09
C THR A 18 -0.98 -8.44 -2.00
N VAL A 19 -1.13 -7.12 -2.13
CA VAL A 19 -2.45 -6.49 -2.14
C VAL A 19 -2.49 -5.49 -3.29
N ASP A 20 -3.68 -5.08 -3.68
CA ASP A 20 -3.79 -4.09 -4.74
C ASP A 20 -3.45 -2.70 -4.22
N VAL A 21 -3.31 -1.77 -5.16
CA VAL A 21 -2.93 -0.40 -4.82
C VAL A 21 -3.96 0.29 -3.91
N PRO A 22 -5.27 0.17 -4.17
CA PRO A 22 -6.24 0.81 -3.27
C PRO A 22 -6.13 0.34 -1.81
N ALA A 23 -5.88 -0.95 -1.59
CA ALA A 23 -5.74 -1.46 -0.23
C ALA A 23 -4.49 -0.89 0.43
N ALA A 24 -3.38 -0.83 -0.29
CA ALA A 24 -2.15 -0.26 0.23
C ALA A 24 -2.31 1.23 0.53
N ALA A 25 -3.03 1.94 -0.33
CA ALA A 25 -3.27 3.37 -0.11
C ALA A 25 -4.04 3.61 1.18
N LYS A 26 -5.02 2.76 1.46
CA LYS A 26 -5.77 2.87 2.71
C LYS A 26 -4.87 2.68 3.91
N ALA A 27 -3.97 1.70 3.84
CA ALA A 27 -3.05 1.45 4.93
C ALA A 27 -2.09 2.60 5.15
N LEU A 28 -1.70 3.27 4.07
CA LEU A 28 -0.76 4.40 4.15
C LEU A 28 -1.45 5.72 4.43
N GLY A 29 -2.77 5.78 4.33
CA GLY A 29 -3.50 7.01 4.58
C GLY A 29 -3.41 8.01 3.44
N VAL A 30 -3.16 7.56 2.23
CA VAL A 30 -3.09 8.44 1.05
C VAL A 30 -4.18 8.04 0.07
N SER A 31 -4.47 8.90 -0.89
CA SER A 31 -5.46 8.56 -1.91
C SER A 31 -4.86 7.52 -2.85
N ARG A 32 -5.74 6.70 -3.43
CA ARG A 32 -5.25 5.69 -4.36
C ARG A 32 -4.65 6.32 -5.61
N SER A 33 -5.19 7.46 -6.05
CA SER A 33 -4.62 8.17 -7.20
C SER A 33 -3.20 8.60 -6.93
N HIS A 34 -2.95 9.09 -5.72
CA HIS A 34 -1.63 9.52 -5.33
C HIS A 34 -0.66 8.34 -5.32
N LEU A 35 -1.08 7.24 -4.72
CA LEU A 35 -0.22 6.06 -4.66
C LEU A 35 0.01 5.46 -6.04
N TYR A 36 -1.02 5.44 -6.88
CA TYR A 36 -0.87 4.97 -8.24
C TYR A 36 0.17 5.77 -9.00
N ALA A 37 0.15 7.10 -8.85
CA ALA A 37 1.12 7.95 -9.50
C ALA A 37 2.54 7.61 -9.05
N LEU A 38 2.71 7.39 -7.74
CA LEU A 38 4.02 7.02 -7.20
C LEU A 38 4.49 5.67 -7.74
N VAL A 39 3.59 4.72 -7.83
CA VAL A 39 3.92 3.39 -8.35
C VAL A 39 4.35 3.49 -9.81
N LYS A 40 3.63 4.26 -10.61
CA LYS A 40 3.93 4.41 -12.02
C LYS A 40 5.28 5.09 -12.24
N CYS A 41 5.61 6.04 -11.38
CA CYS A 41 6.89 6.75 -11.48
C CYS A 41 8.05 5.98 -10.88
N GLY A 42 7.77 4.90 -10.17
CA GLY A 42 8.80 4.14 -9.49
C GLY A 42 9.27 4.78 -8.20
N ASP A 43 8.48 5.72 -7.66
CA ASP A 43 8.83 6.43 -6.43
C ASP A 43 8.05 5.96 -5.21
N ALA A 44 7.28 4.89 -5.36
CA ALA A 44 6.51 4.38 -4.21
C ALA A 44 7.47 3.91 -3.13
N PRO A 45 7.17 4.22 -1.86
CA PRO A 45 8.06 3.83 -0.75
C PRO A 45 7.96 2.34 -0.39
N VAL A 46 7.23 1.57 -1.17
CA VAL A 46 7.05 0.13 -0.94
C VAL A 46 7.41 -0.62 -2.21
N ARG A 47 7.69 -1.90 -2.07
CA ARG A 47 7.96 -2.73 -3.23
C ARG A 47 6.67 -3.01 -3.96
N THR A 48 6.72 -2.94 -5.27
CA THR A 48 5.56 -3.20 -6.09
C THR A 48 5.92 -4.19 -7.18
N LEU A 49 4.89 -4.89 -7.66
CA LEU A 49 5.03 -5.84 -8.74
C LEU A 49 4.10 -5.41 -9.85
N SER A 50 4.55 -5.54 -11.09
CA SER A 50 3.73 -5.20 -12.25
C SER A 50 3.41 -6.47 -13.01
N PHE A 51 2.14 -6.64 -13.33
CA PHE A 51 1.67 -7.75 -14.14
C PHE A 51 0.87 -7.17 -15.29
N GLY A 52 1.55 -6.84 -16.38
CA GLY A 52 0.88 -6.15 -17.48
C GLY A 52 0.43 -4.77 -17.04
N THR A 53 -0.87 -4.53 -17.03
CA THR A 53 -1.41 -3.25 -16.60
C THR A 53 -1.77 -3.24 -15.11
N SER A 54 -1.61 -4.37 -14.43
CA SER A 54 -1.93 -4.47 -13.01
C SER A 54 -0.71 -4.23 -12.15
N HIS A 55 -0.93 -3.58 -11.02
CA HIS A 55 0.12 -3.32 -10.05
C HIS A 55 -0.29 -3.89 -8.71
N ARG A 56 0.66 -4.56 -8.05
CA ARG A 56 0.43 -5.12 -6.71
C ARG A 56 1.49 -4.60 -5.77
N VAL A 57 1.13 -4.43 -4.51
CA VAL A 57 2.06 -3.97 -3.48
C VAL A 57 2.43 -5.16 -2.62
N VAL A 58 3.73 -5.35 -2.39
CA VAL A 58 4.21 -6.45 -1.54
C VAL A 58 3.90 -6.10 -0.09
N THR A 59 3.07 -6.92 0.54
CA THR A 59 2.61 -6.66 1.91
C THR A 59 3.77 -6.58 2.89
N ALA A 60 4.79 -7.41 2.73
CA ALA A 60 5.94 -7.38 3.64
C ALA A 60 6.63 -6.02 3.64
N SER A 61 6.79 -5.40 2.46
CA SER A 61 7.43 -4.09 2.40
C SER A 61 6.53 -3.00 2.99
N LEU A 62 5.21 -3.16 2.83
CA LEU A 62 4.26 -2.23 3.42
C LEU A 62 4.35 -2.28 4.94
N VAL A 63 4.39 -3.48 5.50
CA VAL A 63 4.51 -3.66 6.95
C VAL A 63 5.81 -3.04 7.46
N ARG A 64 6.92 -3.27 6.75
CA ARG A 64 8.20 -2.70 7.17
C ARG A 64 8.18 -1.18 7.16
N LEU A 65 7.56 -0.59 6.16
CA LEU A 65 7.44 0.86 6.11
C LEU A 65 6.63 1.37 7.29
N LEU A 66 5.52 0.71 7.58
CA LEU A 66 4.65 1.15 8.68
C LEU A 66 5.34 0.98 10.04
N GLU A 67 6.12 -0.08 10.19
CA GLU A 67 6.83 -0.31 11.46
C GLU A 67 7.98 0.67 11.65
N ALA A 68 8.56 1.15 10.57
CA ALA A 68 9.68 2.08 10.65
C ALA A 68 9.23 3.53 10.83
N ALA A 69 7.97 3.80 10.60
CA ALA A 69 7.45 5.18 10.66
C ALA A 69 7.35 5.72 12.08
#